data_29480ec93c26a9bcb2dba0bfd94ae109
#
_entry.id   29480ec93c26a9bcb2dba0bfd94ae109
#
_cell.length_a   1.000
_cell.length_b   1.000
_cell.length_c   1.000
_cell.angle_alpha   90.00
_cell.angle_beta   90.00
_cell.angle_gamma   90.00
#
_symmetry.space_group_name_H-M   'P 1'
#
loop_
_entity.id
_entity.type
_entity.pdbx_description
1 polymer ?
#
loop_
_entity_poly.entity_id
_entity_poly.type
_entity_poly.pdbx_seq_one_letter_code
_entity_poly.pdbx_strand_id
1 'polypeptide(L)'
;MKRKHWELTLIFILLVILFATFLAIPAIRLLVKSFWGETGLTTEFYTSVLTAPQFGTALRNSFAVSAASALLAVGIAFVMAYLIHYTRLPRGFRRAMQAVATLPMFLPTITYGFAIIYSFGKQGLITRLLGHQIFNIYGFGGLLLGYVIYTVPVAFLLIHNTMGYVDKKTLVVSKAMGDGHLSTF
;
A
#
# COMPACT_ATOMS: atom_id res chain seq x y z
N MET A 1 43.52 -5.27 9.62
CA MET A 1 42.31 -4.63 9.05
C MET A 1 41.91 -5.08 7.63
N LYS A 2 42.74 -5.73 6.81
CA LYS A 2 42.41 -6.21 5.46
C LYS A 2 41.47 -7.43 5.37
N ARG A 3 41.35 -8.25 6.40
CA ARG A 3 40.49 -9.47 6.41
C ARG A 3 38.98 -9.17 6.38
N LYS A 4 38.54 -8.08 6.98
CA LYS A 4 37.11 -7.73 7.08
C LYS A 4 36.46 -7.30 5.78
N HIS A 5 37.24 -6.83 4.82
CA HIS A 5 36.71 -6.37 3.51
C HIS A 5 36.42 -7.52 2.55
N TRP A 6 37.18 -8.60 2.57
CA TRP A 6 36.95 -9.72 1.65
C TRP A 6 35.72 -10.54 2.05
N GLU A 7 35.45 -10.69 3.34
CA GLU A 7 34.22 -11.34 3.84
C GLU A 7 32.96 -10.58 3.37
N LEU A 8 32.98 -9.26 3.52
CA LEU A 8 31.90 -8.39 3.03
C LEU A 8 31.75 -8.47 1.51
N THR A 9 32.88 -8.50 0.79
CA THR A 9 32.88 -8.65 -0.69
C THR A 9 32.31 -10.00 -1.10
N LEU A 10 32.63 -11.07 -0.38
CA LEU A 10 32.13 -12.42 -0.66
C LEU A 10 30.63 -12.49 -0.41
N ILE A 11 30.14 -11.92 0.71
CA ILE A 11 28.71 -11.83 1.00
C ILE A 11 27.98 -11.01 -0.07
N PHE A 12 28.56 -9.89 -0.50
CA PHE A 12 27.99 -9.06 -1.55
C PHE A 12 27.89 -9.80 -2.89
N ILE A 13 28.95 -10.49 -3.31
CA ILE A 13 28.95 -11.31 -4.54
C ILE A 13 27.89 -12.41 -4.45
N LEU A 14 27.79 -13.10 -3.32
CA LEU A 14 26.78 -14.14 -3.11
C LEU A 14 25.36 -13.57 -3.22
N LEU A 15 25.10 -12.42 -2.63
CA LEU A 15 23.80 -11.72 -2.73
C LEU A 15 23.50 -11.30 -4.19
N VAL A 16 24.50 -10.80 -4.92
CA VAL A 16 24.34 -10.43 -6.33
C VAL A 16 24.03 -11.65 -7.18
N ILE A 17 24.73 -12.77 -6.97
CA ILE A 17 24.46 -14.04 -7.68
C ILE A 17 23.05 -14.53 -7.37
N LEU A 18 22.65 -14.51 -6.12
CA LEU A 18 21.31 -14.93 -5.69
C LEU A 18 20.24 -14.04 -6.33
N PHE A 19 20.42 -12.73 -6.28
CA PHE A 19 19.52 -11.77 -6.92
C PHE A 19 19.45 -11.97 -8.45
N ALA A 20 20.61 -12.12 -9.11
CA ALA A 20 20.66 -12.36 -10.55
C ALA A 20 19.96 -13.68 -10.93
N THR A 21 20.20 -14.76 -10.18
CA THR A 21 19.63 -16.06 -10.49
C THR A 21 18.12 -16.11 -10.26
N PHE A 22 17.63 -15.57 -9.15
CA PHE A 22 16.22 -15.73 -8.76
C PHE A 22 15.31 -14.57 -9.20
N LEU A 23 15.86 -13.41 -9.51
CA LEU A 23 15.07 -12.25 -9.94
C LEU A 23 15.43 -11.79 -11.36
N ALA A 24 16.71 -11.50 -11.65
CA ALA A 24 17.07 -10.91 -12.91
C ALA A 24 16.90 -11.89 -14.09
N ILE A 25 17.37 -13.13 -13.96
CA ILE A 25 17.25 -14.13 -15.04
C ILE A 25 15.78 -14.44 -15.37
N PRO A 26 14.87 -14.75 -14.42
CA PRO A 26 13.46 -14.94 -14.74
C PRO A 26 12.81 -13.71 -15.37
N ALA A 27 13.10 -12.51 -14.86
CA ALA A 27 12.57 -11.27 -15.41
C ALA A 27 13.02 -11.05 -16.87
N ILE A 28 14.31 -11.23 -17.15
CA ILE A 28 14.85 -11.12 -18.51
C ILE A 28 14.23 -12.18 -19.41
N ARG A 29 14.10 -13.44 -18.94
CA ARG A 29 13.44 -14.50 -19.72
C ARG A 29 11.99 -14.18 -20.06
N LEU A 30 11.23 -13.59 -19.13
CA LEU A 30 9.87 -13.14 -19.40
C LEU A 30 9.84 -12.04 -20.45
N LEU A 31 10.73 -11.04 -20.34
CA LEU A 31 10.85 -9.97 -21.32
C LEU A 31 11.22 -10.50 -22.70
N VAL A 32 12.24 -11.37 -22.79
CA VAL A 32 12.63 -11.98 -24.06
C VAL A 32 11.49 -12.80 -24.64
N LYS A 33 10.81 -13.62 -23.82
CA LYS A 33 9.68 -14.44 -24.27
C LYS A 33 8.50 -13.61 -24.74
N SER A 34 8.31 -12.40 -24.21
CA SER A 34 7.23 -11.51 -24.65
C SER A 34 7.42 -10.97 -26.08
N PHE A 35 8.64 -11.05 -26.61
CA PHE A 35 8.96 -10.70 -28.00
C PHE A 35 9.21 -11.93 -28.88
N TRP A 36 9.05 -13.15 -28.36
CA TRP A 36 9.34 -14.38 -29.09
C TRP A 36 8.08 -15.21 -29.27
N GLY A 37 7.51 -15.21 -30.47
CA GLY A 37 6.39 -16.05 -30.87
C GLY A 37 6.83 -17.39 -31.46
N GLU A 38 5.89 -18.19 -31.93
CA GLU A 38 6.15 -19.50 -32.55
C GLU A 38 7.02 -19.42 -33.82
N THR A 39 6.90 -18.31 -34.55
CA THR A 39 7.60 -18.09 -35.85
C THR A 39 8.82 -17.17 -35.74
N GLY A 40 9.20 -16.72 -34.53
CA GLY A 40 10.34 -15.84 -34.27
C GLY A 40 9.97 -14.55 -33.52
N LEU A 41 10.71 -13.46 -33.76
CA LEU A 41 10.47 -12.17 -33.13
C LEU A 41 9.13 -11.59 -33.57
N THR A 42 8.28 -11.25 -32.60
CA THR A 42 6.95 -10.68 -32.83
C THR A 42 6.59 -9.64 -31.75
N THR A 43 5.78 -8.68 -32.12
CA THR A 43 5.11 -7.72 -31.21
C THR A 43 3.62 -8.04 -31.03
N GLU A 44 3.17 -9.16 -31.56
CA GLU A 44 1.75 -9.55 -31.61
C GLU A 44 1.12 -9.62 -30.22
N PHE A 45 1.87 -10.10 -29.22
CA PHE A 45 1.39 -10.14 -27.83
C PHE A 45 1.07 -8.74 -27.29
N TYR A 46 1.89 -7.75 -27.62
CA TYR A 46 1.65 -6.37 -27.21
C TYR A 46 0.50 -5.73 -27.97
N THR A 47 0.47 -5.92 -29.30
CA THR A 47 -0.62 -5.37 -30.13
C THR A 47 -1.96 -5.97 -29.75
N SER A 48 -2.04 -7.28 -29.50
CA SER A 48 -3.28 -7.94 -29.09
C SER A 48 -3.83 -7.41 -27.76
N VAL A 49 -2.96 -7.13 -26.79
CA VAL A 49 -3.35 -6.54 -25.49
C VAL A 49 -3.78 -5.08 -25.68
N LEU A 50 -2.99 -4.27 -26.39
CA LEU A 50 -3.25 -2.83 -26.55
C LEU A 50 -4.50 -2.55 -27.40
N THR A 51 -4.81 -3.44 -28.36
CA THR A 51 -6.02 -3.34 -29.19
C THR A 51 -7.23 -4.04 -28.63
N ALA A 52 -7.10 -4.74 -27.48
CA ALA A 52 -8.22 -5.40 -26.84
C ALA A 52 -9.31 -4.39 -26.44
N PRO A 53 -10.61 -4.64 -26.76
CA PRO A 53 -11.69 -3.70 -26.50
C PRO A 53 -11.80 -3.25 -25.04
N GLN A 54 -11.39 -4.11 -24.10
CA GLN A 54 -11.44 -3.82 -22.67
C GLN A 54 -10.21 -3.08 -22.13
N PHE A 55 -9.11 -2.94 -22.91
CA PHE A 55 -7.84 -2.40 -22.43
C PHE A 55 -8.01 -0.98 -21.86
N GLY A 56 -8.64 -0.08 -22.60
CA GLY A 56 -8.87 1.29 -22.15
C GLY A 56 -9.70 1.38 -20.86
N THR A 57 -10.72 0.55 -20.75
CA THR A 57 -11.58 0.49 -19.56
C THR A 57 -10.81 -0.09 -18.36
N ALA A 58 -10.04 -1.16 -18.57
CA ALA A 58 -9.22 -1.76 -17.53
C ALA A 58 -8.15 -0.77 -17.03
N LEU A 59 -7.48 -0.08 -17.93
CA LEU A 59 -6.47 0.92 -17.61
C LEU A 59 -7.06 2.06 -16.77
N ARG A 60 -8.18 2.65 -17.24
CA ARG A 60 -8.88 3.71 -16.51
C ARG A 60 -9.30 3.25 -15.11
N ASN A 61 -9.89 2.06 -15.01
CA ASN A 61 -10.33 1.53 -13.71
C ASN A 61 -9.16 1.26 -12.77
N SER A 62 -8.02 0.79 -13.28
CA SER A 62 -6.80 0.59 -12.50
C SER A 62 -6.26 1.90 -11.95
N PHE A 63 -6.17 2.94 -12.76
CA PHE A 63 -5.78 4.27 -12.29
C PHE A 63 -6.78 4.86 -11.30
N ALA A 64 -8.08 4.73 -11.58
CA ALA A 64 -9.12 5.25 -10.70
C ALA A 64 -9.10 4.59 -9.32
N VAL A 65 -9.02 3.26 -9.26
CA VAL A 65 -8.99 2.54 -7.96
C VAL A 65 -7.69 2.82 -7.21
N SER A 66 -6.54 2.91 -7.91
CA SER A 66 -5.25 3.21 -7.29
C SER A 66 -5.21 4.62 -6.72
N ALA A 67 -5.67 5.62 -7.48
CA ALA A 67 -5.74 7.00 -7.01
C ALA A 67 -6.71 7.16 -5.84
N ALA A 68 -7.91 6.58 -5.94
CA ALA A 68 -8.90 6.65 -4.88
C ALA A 68 -8.41 5.97 -3.59
N SER A 69 -7.80 4.78 -3.70
CA SER A 69 -7.28 4.07 -2.53
C SER A 69 -6.10 4.79 -1.89
N ALA A 70 -5.20 5.37 -2.70
CA ALA A 70 -4.07 6.15 -2.19
C ALA A 70 -4.54 7.38 -1.42
N LEU A 71 -5.47 8.16 -1.99
CA LEU A 71 -6.03 9.34 -1.34
C LEU A 71 -6.74 8.99 -0.02
N LEU A 72 -7.58 7.96 -0.03
CA LEU A 72 -8.28 7.50 1.18
C LEU A 72 -7.30 6.98 2.23
N ALA A 73 -6.35 6.15 1.84
CA ALA A 73 -5.39 5.57 2.77
C ALA A 73 -4.49 6.64 3.41
N VAL A 74 -3.97 7.58 2.61
CA VAL A 74 -3.17 8.70 3.10
C VAL A 74 -4.00 9.62 4.00
N GLY A 75 -5.25 9.92 3.62
CA GLY A 75 -6.16 10.72 4.43
C GLY A 75 -6.45 10.08 5.80
N ILE A 76 -6.79 8.79 5.83
CA ILE A 76 -7.02 8.04 7.06
C ILE A 76 -5.75 8.01 7.92
N ALA A 77 -4.61 7.67 7.32
CA ALA A 77 -3.33 7.59 7.98
C ALA A 77 -2.91 8.93 8.58
N PHE A 78 -3.11 10.02 7.84
CA PHE A 78 -2.83 11.38 8.29
C PHE A 78 -3.69 11.76 9.51
N VAL A 79 -5.00 11.52 9.43
CA VAL A 79 -5.92 11.81 10.55
C VAL A 79 -5.51 11.00 11.79
N MET A 80 -5.21 9.72 11.64
CA MET A 80 -4.77 8.88 12.77
C MET A 80 -3.46 9.38 13.38
N ALA A 81 -2.45 9.69 12.54
CA ALA A 81 -1.17 10.20 12.99
C ALA A 81 -1.33 11.58 13.65
N TYR A 82 -2.13 12.46 13.07
CA TYR A 82 -2.44 13.78 13.63
C TYR A 82 -3.09 13.67 15.02
N LEU A 83 -4.11 12.83 15.17
CA LEU A 83 -4.75 12.60 16.46
C LEU A 83 -3.76 12.11 17.51
N ILE A 84 -2.84 11.23 17.15
CA ILE A 84 -1.84 10.68 18.07
C ILE A 84 -0.82 11.74 18.50
N HIS A 85 -0.36 12.60 17.59
CA HIS A 85 0.72 13.56 17.87
C HIS A 85 0.22 14.87 18.47
N TYR A 86 -0.94 15.34 18.03
CA TYR A 86 -1.40 16.72 18.29
C TYR A 86 -2.64 16.83 19.16
N THR A 87 -3.24 15.69 19.59
CA THR A 87 -4.38 15.70 20.50
C THR A 87 -4.07 15.06 21.86
N ARG A 88 -4.85 15.45 22.88
CA ARG A 88 -4.71 14.92 24.25
C ARG A 88 -5.48 13.61 24.41
N LEU A 89 -5.07 12.56 23.71
CA LEU A 89 -5.69 11.24 23.85
C LEU A 89 -5.16 10.47 25.05
N PRO A 90 -6.00 9.71 25.74
CA PRO A 90 -5.59 8.76 26.78
C PRO A 90 -4.54 7.78 26.22
N ARG A 91 -3.55 7.41 27.03
CA ARG A 91 -2.46 6.51 26.60
C ARG A 91 -2.96 5.17 26.04
N GLY A 92 -4.02 4.60 26.65
CA GLY A 92 -4.64 3.35 26.19
C GLY A 92 -5.23 3.48 24.79
N PHE A 93 -5.97 4.55 24.52
CA PHE A 93 -6.58 4.81 23.21
C PHE A 93 -5.52 5.05 22.13
N ARG A 94 -4.47 5.81 22.44
CA ARG A 94 -3.33 6.02 21.51
C ARG A 94 -2.67 4.71 21.11
N ARG A 95 -2.41 3.81 22.09
CA ARG A 95 -1.85 2.48 21.82
C ARG A 95 -2.79 1.62 20.98
N ALA A 96 -4.08 1.65 21.27
CA ALA A 96 -5.09 0.93 20.51
C ALA A 96 -5.14 1.42 19.04
N MET A 97 -5.13 2.73 18.82
CA MET A 97 -5.08 3.30 17.46
C MET A 97 -3.83 2.87 16.70
N GLN A 98 -2.65 2.91 17.34
CA GLN A 98 -1.42 2.45 16.72
C GLN A 98 -1.49 0.96 16.37
N ALA A 99 -1.97 0.14 17.29
CA ALA A 99 -2.12 -1.29 17.06
C ALA A 99 -3.08 -1.58 15.89
N VAL A 100 -4.25 -0.94 15.87
CA VAL A 100 -5.24 -1.11 14.79
C VAL A 100 -4.66 -0.64 13.44
N ALA A 101 -3.95 0.49 13.44
CA ALA A 101 -3.33 1.01 12.21
C ALA A 101 -2.24 0.08 11.64
N THR A 102 -1.48 -0.62 12.49
CA THR A 102 -0.35 -1.45 12.06
C THR A 102 -0.68 -2.94 11.95
N LEU A 103 -1.73 -3.40 12.63
CA LEU A 103 -2.11 -4.82 12.67
C LEU A 103 -2.25 -5.47 11.28
N PRO A 104 -2.88 -4.81 10.29
CA PRO A 104 -3.00 -5.41 8.96
C PRO A 104 -1.64 -5.77 8.33
N MET A 105 -0.57 -5.05 8.62
CA MET A 105 0.75 -5.30 8.04
C MET A 105 1.31 -6.70 8.37
N PHE A 106 0.85 -7.31 9.46
CA PHE A 106 1.29 -8.63 9.90
C PHE A 106 0.47 -9.78 9.33
N LEU A 107 -0.61 -9.49 8.61
CA LEU A 107 -1.48 -10.49 8.05
C LEU A 107 -1.08 -10.80 6.59
N PRO A 108 -1.10 -12.09 6.16
CA PRO A 108 -0.96 -12.43 4.75
C PRO A 108 -2.02 -11.73 3.91
N THR A 109 -1.65 -11.25 2.71
CA THR A 109 -2.54 -10.47 1.84
C THR A 109 -3.84 -11.21 1.48
N ILE A 110 -3.78 -12.53 1.32
CA ILE A 110 -4.97 -13.35 1.04
C ILE A 110 -6.01 -13.30 2.16
N THR A 111 -5.57 -13.06 3.40
CA THR A 111 -6.47 -12.95 4.56
C THR A 111 -7.42 -11.76 4.44
N TYR A 112 -6.98 -10.65 3.83
CA TYR A 112 -7.86 -9.48 3.58
C TYR A 112 -9.00 -9.83 2.64
N GLY A 113 -8.68 -10.55 1.56
CA GLY A 113 -9.68 -11.00 0.60
C GLY A 113 -10.76 -11.85 1.28
N PHE A 114 -10.34 -12.84 2.06
CA PHE A 114 -11.28 -13.65 2.83
C PHE A 114 -12.05 -12.84 3.88
N ALA A 115 -11.38 -11.99 4.64
CA ALA A 115 -12.04 -11.15 5.64
C ALA A 115 -13.12 -10.24 5.02
N ILE A 116 -12.83 -9.62 3.86
CA ILE A 116 -13.79 -8.80 3.13
C ILE A 116 -14.97 -9.64 2.63
N ILE A 117 -14.70 -10.82 2.05
CA ILE A 117 -15.75 -11.69 1.53
C ILE A 117 -16.64 -12.23 2.66
N TYR A 118 -16.05 -12.72 3.74
CA TYR A 118 -16.81 -13.22 4.89
C TYR A 118 -17.56 -12.13 5.65
N SER A 119 -17.08 -10.89 5.63
CA SER A 119 -17.77 -9.77 6.26
C SER A 119 -18.88 -9.19 5.38
N PHE A 120 -18.57 -8.83 4.14
CA PHE A 120 -19.41 -8.01 3.25
C PHE A 120 -19.93 -8.75 2.02
N GLY A 121 -19.54 -10.02 1.82
CA GLY A 121 -19.99 -10.83 0.68
C GLY A 121 -21.49 -11.06 0.68
N LYS A 122 -22.03 -11.68 -0.39
CA LYS A 122 -23.45 -11.99 -0.52
C LYS A 122 -24.02 -12.75 0.69
N GLN A 123 -23.23 -13.62 1.29
CA GLN A 123 -23.56 -14.37 2.51
C GLN A 123 -22.69 -13.96 3.70
N GLY A 124 -22.09 -12.78 3.64
CA GLY A 124 -21.21 -12.27 4.68
C GLY A 124 -21.95 -11.96 5.98
N LEU A 125 -21.19 -11.91 7.07
CA LEU A 125 -21.76 -11.68 8.41
C LEU A 125 -22.57 -10.38 8.48
N ILE A 126 -22.00 -9.28 7.99
CA ILE A 126 -22.66 -7.95 8.02
C ILE A 126 -23.88 -7.93 7.10
N THR A 127 -23.78 -8.56 5.91
CA THR A 127 -24.90 -8.69 4.98
C THR A 127 -26.07 -9.45 5.60
N ARG A 128 -25.78 -10.53 6.35
CA ARG A 128 -26.82 -11.29 7.08
C ARG A 128 -27.43 -10.50 8.22
N LEU A 129 -26.64 -9.75 8.97
CA LEU A 129 -27.13 -8.91 10.07
C LEU A 129 -28.04 -7.78 9.59
N LEU A 130 -27.71 -7.17 8.44
CA LEU A 130 -28.47 -6.05 7.90
C LEU A 130 -29.60 -6.48 6.95
N GLY A 131 -29.63 -7.75 6.55
CA GLY A 131 -30.60 -8.29 5.60
C GLY A 131 -30.37 -7.88 4.14
N HIS A 132 -29.35 -7.06 3.85
CA HIS A 132 -28.99 -6.64 2.50
C HIS A 132 -27.50 -6.35 2.38
N GLN A 133 -26.96 -6.41 1.15
CA GLN A 133 -25.58 -6.10 0.84
C GLN A 133 -25.40 -4.57 0.79
N ILE A 134 -24.47 -4.02 1.61
CA ILE A 134 -24.22 -2.57 1.69
C ILE A 134 -23.65 -2.05 0.37
N PHE A 135 -22.71 -2.79 -0.24
CA PHE A 135 -22.08 -2.48 -1.52
C PHE A 135 -21.56 -3.74 -2.19
N ASN A 136 -21.37 -3.68 -3.49
CA ASN A 136 -20.82 -4.81 -4.23
C ASN A 136 -19.31 -4.92 -4.02
N ILE A 137 -18.89 -5.95 -3.30
CA ILE A 137 -17.46 -6.24 -3.06
C ILE A 137 -16.79 -6.93 -4.25
N TYR A 138 -17.57 -7.45 -5.21
CA TYR A 138 -17.04 -8.14 -6.38
C TYR A 138 -16.78 -7.13 -7.50
N GLY A 139 -15.73 -6.31 -7.35
CA GLY A 139 -15.37 -5.28 -8.33
C GLY A 139 -14.64 -4.10 -7.69
N PHE A 140 -14.90 -2.89 -8.20
CA PHE A 140 -14.22 -1.67 -7.77
C PHE A 140 -14.28 -1.45 -6.25
N GLY A 141 -15.45 -1.61 -5.62
CA GLY A 141 -15.61 -1.39 -4.18
C GLY A 141 -14.78 -2.34 -3.30
N GLY A 142 -14.73 -3.61 -3.66
CA GLY A 142 -13.92 -4.59 -2.92
C GLY A 142 -12.41 -4.38 -3.11
N LEU A 143 -11.98 -4.06 -4.34
CA LEU A 143 -10.59 -3.70 -4.63
C LEU A 143 -10.18 -2.44 -3.86
N LEU A 144 -11.01 -1.40 -3.87
CA LEU A 144 -10.79 -0.17 -3.14
C LEU A 144 -10.60 -0.44 -1.65
N LEU A 145 -11.51 -1.21 -1.05
CA LEU A 145 -11.46 -1.56 0.37
C LEU A 145 -10.19 -2.36 0.69
N GLY A 146 -9.87 -3.37 -0.12
CA GLY A 146 -8.66 -4.18 0.05
C GLY A 146 -7.39 -3.35 -0.04
N TYR A 147 -7.29 -2.44 -1.02
CA TYR A 147 -6.14 -1.56 -1.18
C TYR A 147 -6.02 -0.56 -0.03
N VAL A 148 -7.12 0.02 0.44
CA VAL A 148 -7.11 0.93 1.60
C VAL A 148 -6.61 0.20 2.84
N ILE A 149 -7.15 -0.99 3.16
CA ILE A 149 -6.73 -1.79 4.32
C ILE A 149 -5.23 -2.12 4.25
N TYR A 150 -4.72 -2.46 3.05
CA TYR A 150 -3.31 -2.79 2.84
C TYR A 150 -2.40 -1.55 2.93
N THR A 151 -2.82 -0.41 2.39
CA THR A 151 -1.98 0.79 2.26
C THR A 151 -1.94 1.64 3.51
N VAL A 152 -3.03 1.68 4.30
CA VAL A 152 -3.12 2.49 5.54
C VAL A 152 -1.96 2.23 6.50
N PRO A 153 -1.55 0.98 6.82
CA PRO A 153 -0.44 0.73 7.74
C PRO A 153 0.87 1.39 7.32
N VAL A 154 1.23 1.26 6.05
CA VAL A 154 2.48 1.80 5.50
C VAL A 154 2.42 3.33 5.50
N ALA A 155 1.33 3.91 5.02
CA ALA A 155 1.12 5.36 5.03
C ALA A 155 1.14 5.91 6.47
N PHE A 156 0.48 5.21 7.40
CA PHE A 156 0.46 5.60 8.81
C PHE A 156 1.85 5.60 9.43
N LEU A 157 2.65 4.55 9.22
CA LEU A 157 4.01 4.48 9.77
C LEU A 157 4.89 5.61 9.22
N LEU A 158 4.82 5.88 7.91
CA LEU A 158 5.59 6.96 7.30
C LEU A 158 5.20 8.33 7.87
N ILE A 159 3.91 8.65 7.89
CA ILE A 159 3.40 9.93 8.39
C ILE A 159 3.64 10.06 9.89
N HIS A 160 3.36 9.01 10.68
CA HIS A 160 3.55 8.99 12.12
C HIS A 160 5.02 9.23 12.49
N ASN A 161 5.95 8.58 11.81
CA ASN A 161 7.38 8.78 12.04
C ASN A 161 7.81 10.20 11.64
N THR A 162 7.37 10.68 10.48
CA THR A 162 7.68 12.06 10.04
C THR A 162 7.17 13.10 11.03
N MET A 163 5.92 12.96 11.49
CA MET A 163 5.36 13.86 12.51
C MET A 163 6.10 13.78 13.86
N GLY A 164 6.70 12.63 14.17
CA GLY A 164 7.51 12.45 15.36
C GLY A 164 8.81 13.28 15.36
N TYR A 165 9.34 13.64 14.20
CA TYR A 165 10.53 14.48 14.05
C TYR A 165 10.24 15.97 14.09
N VAL A 166 8.99 16.38 13.95
CA VAL A 166 8.61 17.81 14.04
C VAL A 166 8.77 18.27 15.49
N ASP A 167 9.64 19.25 15.71
CA ASP A 167 9.88 19.81 17.05
C ASP A 167 8.60 20.53 17.53
N LYS A 168 8.08 20.07 18.66
CA LYS A 168 6.90 20.68 19.29
C LYS A 168 7.12 22.16 19.66
N LYS A 169 8.36 22.61 19.79
CA LYS A 169 8.70 24.01 20.03
C LYS A 169 8.30 24.89 18.85
N THR A 170 8.40 24.39 17.62
CA THR A 170 7.97 25.12 16.42
C THR A 170 6.46 25.43 16.46
N LEU A 171 5.66 24.49 16.96
CA LEU A 171 4.23 24.71 17.16
C LEU A 171 3.91 25.79 18.21
N VAL A 172 4.71 25.84 19.27
CA VAL A 172 4.54 26.87 20.32
C VAL A 172 4.91 28.24 19.78
N VAL A 173 6.00 28.32 19.03
CA VAL A 173 6.46 29.58 18.39
C VAL A 173 5.44 30.08 17.37
N SER A 174 4.95 29.20 16.49
CA SER A 174 3.93 29.56 15.49
C SER A 174 2.65 30.10 16.14
N LYS A 175 2.18 29.42 17.21
CA LYS A 175 1.04 29.93 17.99
C LYS A 175 1.32 31.28 18.67
N ALA A 176 2.52 31.48 19.16
CA ALA A 176 2.92 32.75 19.79
C ALA A 176 3.01 33.89 18.76
N MET A 177 3.30 33.56 17.50
CA MET A 177 3.30 34.51 16.37
C MET A 177 1.90 34.77 15.79
N GLY A 178 0.86 34.14 16.30
CA GLY A 178 -0.53 34.33 15.87
C GLY A 178 -0.91 33.54 14.60
N ASP A 179 -0.07 32.59 14.16
CA ASP A 179 -0.36 31.77 13.00
C ASP A 179 -1.56 30.85 13.24
N GLY A 180 -2.40 30.71 12.22
CA GLY A 180 -3.52 29.78 12.21
C GLY A 180 -3.05 28.33 12.09
N HIS A 181 -3.91 27.38 12.50
CA HIS A 181 -3.60 25.94 12.45
C HIS A 181 -3.16 25.43 11.06
N LEU A 182 -3.64 26.05 9.98
CA LEU A 182 -3.30 25.64 8.61
C LEU A 182 -1.96 26.21 8.11
N SER A 183 -1.50 27.35 8.69
CA SER A 183 -0.22 27.94 8.33
C SER A 183 0.96 27.32 9.07
N THR A 184 0.68 26.54 10.12
CA THR A 184 1.69 25.87 10.95
C THR A 184 2.06 24.48 10.40
N PHE A 185 1.27 23.94 9.46
CA PHE A 185 1.44 22.67 8.80
C PHE A 185 1.53 22.84 7.29
#